data_47632c41a85656f2815b9e5018c2f673
#
_entry.id   47632c41a85656f2815b9e5018c2f673
#
_cell.length_a   1.000
_cell.length_b   1.000
_cell.length_c   1.000
_cell.angle_alpha   90.00
_cell.angle_beta   90.00
_cell.angle_gamma   90.00
#
_symmetry.space_group_name_H-M   'P 1'
#
loop_
_entity.id
_entity.type
_entity.pdbx_description
1 polymer ?
#
loop_
_entity_poly.entity_id
_entity_poly.type
_entity_poly.pdbx_seq_one_letter_code
_entity_poly.pdbx_strand_id
1 'polypeptide(L)'
;MELKGCLTIVFWVAGLMVGHTQTWTMVEMNREITGPQPMTGLVLWPDEARGRNISYGKSIQLEFSYCLPCKVVMGCRDDGTILYDWSWFERLLDDVASRGHQLVARFRYEYPSGTDVDGKRGTTAVPQYIKQRSDYHETYASNPGGDGPTYYADWSNTELQRFTLQLYTDFCKRYSHDARLAFLEVGFGHWSEYHLYGNELQFGENFPTKAFQRQFFLHMNKVADGLPWLVSVDASDRKYSPVVDDGELMALTFGLFDDSFMHKSHEGGFNERCWNAIGRGVRWQTGVCGGEISYYSPKDQKEFLSPDGLYGHTWEEQAHKYHITFMIANDAPRGGIATAERFREGSMATGYRFVVKRCETNGSRTRMVVANEGVAPLYRNAWFAVGDVRSTTSLRGLLPDEECTIEIAAGADADGGNVNIVSDCILPQQKIEFSARRF
;
A
#
# COMPACT_ATOMS: atom_id res chain seq x y z
N MET A 1 -50.62 80.02 19.18
CA MET A 1 -49.56 79.11 19.57
C MET A 1 -49.49 78.06 18.44
N GLU A 2 -48.63 78.32 17.47
CA GLU A 2 -48.51 77.55 16.23
C GLU A 2 -47.53 76.39 16.44
N LEU A 3 -47.95 75.16 16.16
CA LEU A 3 -47.06 74.05 16.05
C LEU A 3 -46.60 73.88 14.59
N LYS A 4 -45.33 74.15 14.32
CA LYS A 4 -44.67 73.84 13.07
C LYS A 4 -44.31 72.33 13.01
N GLY A 5 -44.97 71.59 12.20
CA GLY A 5 -44.61 70.22 11.89
C GLY A 5 -43.42 70.18 10.94
N CYS A 6 -42.34 69.48 11.35
CA CYS A 6 -41.19 69.23 10.50
C CYS A 6 -41.38 67.90 9.79
N LEU A 7 -41.48 67.91 8.45
CA LEU A 7 -41.62 66.71 7.58
C LEU A 7 -40.23 66.20 7.19
N THR A 8 -39.80 65.11 7.79
CA THR A 8 -38.52 64.43 7.45
C THR A 8 -38.78 63.46 6.28
N ILE A 9 -38.29 63.79 5.10
CA ILE A 9 -38.32 62.92 3.94
C ILE A 9 -37.12 61.96 4.02
N VAL A 10 -37.36 60.64 4.28
CA VAL A 10 -36.37 59.59 4.21
C VAL A 10 -36.27 59.10 2.77
N PHE A 11 -35.15 59.38 2.12
CA PHE A 11 -34.84 58.77 0.82
C PHE A 11 -34.33 57.37 1.04
N TRP A 12 -35.09 56.36 0.65
CA TRP A 12 -34.62 54.99 0.48
C TRP A 12 -33.81 54.87 -0.82
N VAL A 13 -32.50 54.77 -0.72
CA VAL A 13 -31.67 54.38 -1.87
C VAL A 13 -31.72 52.86 -1.94
N ALA A 14 -32.57 52.34 -2.82
CA ALA A 14 -32.55 50.93 -3.18
C ALA A 14 -31.29 50.68 -4.01
N GLY A 15 -30.22 50.21 -3.34
CA GLY A 15 -29.03 49.69 -4.01
C GLY A 15 -29.42 48.42 -4.76
N LEU A 16 -29.57 48.50 -6.08
CA LEU A 16 -29.61 47.34 -6.95
C LEU A 16 -28.26 46.60 -6.81
N MET A 17 -28.22 45.55 -5.99
CA MET A 17 -27.14 44.56 -6.06
C MET A 17 -27.33 43.83 -7.40
N VAL A 18 -26.63 44.28 -8.43
CA VAL A 18 -26.45 43.51 -9.65
C VAL A 18 -25.57 42.32 -9.23
N GLY A 19 -26.22 41.21 -8.89
CA GLY A 19 -25.56 39.93 -8.74
C GLY A 19 -25.00 39.56 -10.10
N HIS A 20 -23.70 39.75 -10.29
CA HIS A 20 -22.99 39.14 -11.40
C HIS A 20 -23.10 37.64 -11.21
N THR A 21 -24.03 37.00 -11.93
CA THR A 21 -24.00 35.54 -12.10
C THR A 21 -22.72 35.25 -12.86
N GLN A 22 -21.68 34.83 -12.14
CA GLN A 22 -20.42 34.44 -12.75
C GLN A 22 -20.72 33.26 -13.68
N THR A 23 -20.52 33.47 -14.98
CA THR A 23 -20.76 32.45 -16.00
C THR A 23 -19.68 31.36 -15.89
N TRP A 24 -20.09 30.13 -15.80
CA TRP A 24 -19.19 28.97 -15.85
C TRP A 24 -18.84 28.69 -17.32
N THR A 25 -17.57 28.54 -17.60
CA THR A 25 -17.01 28.16 -18.90
C THR A 25 -16.28 26.85 -18.82
N MET A 26 -16.39 26.02 -19.86
CA MET A 26 -15.65 24.76 -19.95
C MET A 26 -14.15 25.03 -20.00
N VAL A 27 -13.40 24.20 -19.29
CA VAL A 27 -11.94 24.14 -19.37
C VAL A 27 -11.57 22.99 -20.29
N GLU A 28 -10.92 23.30 -21.41
CA GLU A 28 -10.54 22.33 -22.44
C GLU A 28 -9.20 21.68 -22.12
N MET A 29 -9.22 20.61 -21.36
CA MET A 29 -8.02 19.82 -21.06
C MET A 29 -7.83 18.70 -22.08
N ASN A 30 -6.56 18.44 -22.44
CA ASN A 30 -6.15 17.27 -23.20
C ASN A 30 -4.95 16.65 -22.47
N ARG A 31 -5.21 15.64 -21.64
CA ARG A 31 -4.19 14.97 -20.80
C ARG A 31 -4.33 13.47 -20.87
N GLU A 32 -3.21 12.79 -20.83
CA GLU A 32 -3.11 11.33 -20.80
C GLU A 32 -2.25 10.90 -19.63
N ILE A 33 -2.56 9.74 -19.06
CA ILE A 33 -1.73 9.05 -18.10
C ILE A 33 -0.66 8.31 -18.91
N THR A 34 0.61 8.62 -18.66
CA THR A 34 1.72 8.13 -19.48
C THR A 34 2.54 7.03 -18.82
N GLY A 35 2.34 6.78 -17.52
CA GLY A 35 3.07 5.77 -16.76
C GLY A 35 2.30 5.23 -15.57
N PRO A 36 2.89 4.26 -14.86
CA PRO A 36 2.31 3.75 -13.63
C PRO A 36 2.21 4.86 -12.59
N GLN A 37 1.13 4.83 -11.82
CA GLN A 37 0.87 5.86 -10.84
C GLN A 37 1.64 5.59 -9.53
N PRO A 38 1.99 6.61 -8.74
CA PRO A 38 2.59 6.41 -7.43
C PRO A 38 1.78 5.43 -6.57
N MET A 39 2.47 4.61 -5.78
CA MET A 39 1.86 3.60 -4.92
C MET A 39 1.09 2.51 -5.67
N THR A 40 1.37 2.28 -6.94
CA THR A 40 0.78 1.20 -7.75
C THR A 40 1.82 0.52 -8.61
N GLY A 41 1.45 -0.59 -9.25
CA GLY A 41 2.25 -1.21 -10.30
C GLY A 41 2.94 -2.50 -9.90
N LEU A 42 3.71 -3.01 -10.84
CA LEU A 42 4.63 -4.10 -10.60
C LEU A 42 5.80 -3.61 -9.74
N VAL A 43 6.31 -4.49 -8.89
CA VAL A 43 7.30 -4.18 -7.86
C VAL A 43 8.54 -5.04 -8.07
N LEU A 44 9.72 -4.47 -7.89
CA LEU A 44 11.00 -5.19 -7.92
C LEU A 44 11.67 -5.13 -6.54
N TRP A 45 12.58 -6.06 -6.27
CA TRP A 45 13.50 -5.94 -5.15
C TRP A 45 14.52 -4.82 -5.42
N PRO A 46 15.10 -4.14 -4.41
CA PRO A 46 16.06 -3.06 -4.61
C PRO A 46 17.29 -3.48 -5.43
N ASP A 47 17.78 -4.72 -5.27
CA ASP A 47 18.89 -5.23 -6.06
C ASP A 47 18.53 -5.41 -7.53
N GLU A 48 17.35 -5.91 -7.82
CA GLU A 48 16.82 -6.03 -9.17
C GLU A 48 16.56 -4.65 -9.79
N ALA A 49 15.95 -3.74 -9.04
CA ALA A 49 15.70 -2.36 -9.49
C ALA A 49 17.00 -1.63 -9.82
N ARG A 50 18.05 -1.76 -9.00
CA ARG A 50 19.38 -1.20 -9.28
C ARG A 50 19.99 -1.78 -10.57
N GLY A 51 19.93 -3.11 -10.73
CA GLY A 51 20.48 -3.80 -11.90
C GLY A 51 19.76 -3.47 -13.22
N ARG A 52 18.46 -3.13 -13.15
CA ARG A 52 17.60 -2.89 -14.32
C ARG A 52 17.17 -1.44 -14.50
N ASN A 53 17.66 -0.54 -13.69
CA ASN A 53 17.19 0.84 -13.59
C ASN A 53 17.09 1.58 -14.94
N ILE A 54 17.97 1.27 -15.90
CA ILE A 54 17.96 1.90 -17.24
C ILE A 54 16.74 1.43 -18.06
N SER A 55 16.33 0.17 -17.93
CA SER A 55 15.29 -0.44 -18.77
C SER A 55 13.90 -0.38 -18.14
N TYR A 56 13.79 -0.52 -16.81
CA TYR A 56 12.54 -0.69 -16.11
C TYR A 56 12.21 0.41 -15.08
N GLY A 57 13.16 1.30 -14.77
CA GLY A 57 12.96 2.33 -13.74
C GLY A 57 11.75 3.25 -13.95
N LYS A 58 11.34 3.44 -15.23
CA LYS A 58 10.12 4.19 -15.57
C LYS A 58 8.85 3.33 -15.60
N SER A 59 8.99 2.03 -15.44
CA SER A 59 7.89 1.06 -15.51
C SER A 59 7.40 0.65 -14.14
N ILE A 60 8.06 1.09 -13.06
CA ILE A 60 7.70 0.81 -11.68
C ILE A 60 7.64 2.08 -10.85
N GLN A 61 6.90 2.03 -9.75
CA GLN A 61 6.82 3.09 -8.73
C GLN A 61 7.19 2.57 -7.34
N LEU A 62 7.34 1.24 -7.21
CA LEU A 62 7.51 0.57 -5.93
C LEU A 62 8.67 -0.42 -5.97
N GLU A 63 9.34 -0.56 -4.82
CA GLU A 63 10.29 -1.63 -4.55
C GLU A 63 9.90 -2.33 -3.24
N PHE A 64 10.19 -3.62 -3.13
CA PHE A 64 9.85 -4.43 -1.96
C PHE A 64 11.10 -4.88 -1.21
N SER A 65 11.08 -4.85 0.12
CA SER A 65 12.15 -5.44 0.93
C SER A 65 11.64 -6.03 2.23
N TYR A 66 12.21 -7.18 2.60
CA TYR A 66 12.14 -7.65 3.98
C TYR A 66 12.90 -6.71 4.91
N CYS A 67 12.34 -6.50 6.10
CA CYS A 67 12.93 -5.73 7.18
C CYS A 67 13.16 -6.64 8.39
N LEU A 68 14.32 -6.49 9.01
CA LEU A 68 14.77 -7.35 10.08
C LEU A 68 14.78 -6.57 11.40
N PRO A 69 13.92 -6.91 12.38
CA PRO A 69 13.89 -6.23 13.67
C PRO A 69 15.28 -6.14 14.35
N CYS A 70 16.08 -7.21 14.24
CA CYS A 70 17.44 -7.23 14.82
C CYS A 70 18.41 -6.19 14.21
N LYS A 71 18.12 -5.66 13.00
CA LYS A 71 18.99 -4.66 12.35
C LYS A 71 18.71 -3.23 12.80
N VAL A 72 17.56 -2.99 13.43
CA VAL A 72 17.15 -1.66 13.91
C VAL A 72 17.11 -1.53 15.42
N VAL A 73 17.41 -2.60 16.15
CA VAL A 73 17.37 -2.62 17.62
C VAL A 73 18.78 -2.78 18.17
N MET A 74 19.19 -1.81 18.99
CA MET A 74 20.50 -1.81 19.69
C MET A 74 20.42 -2.47 21.06
N GLY A 75 19.26 -2.53 21.69
CA GLY A 75 19.06 -3.09 23.02
C GLY A 75 17.78 -2.60 23.69
N CYS A 76 17.68 -2.89 24.97
CA CYS A 76 16.59 -2.46 25.84
C CYS A 76 17.17 -1.96 27.17
N ARG A 77 16.66 -0.85 27.70
CA ARG A 77 17.00 -0.35 29.02
C ARG A 77 16.28 -1.13 30.11
N ASP A 78 16.72 -0.99 31.35
CA ASP A 78 16.08 -1.62 32.52
C ASP A 78 14.63 -1.18 32.73
N ASP A 79 14.27 0.02 32.29
CA ASP A 79 12.90 0.53 32.32
C ASP A 79 12.00 0.01 31.18
N GLY A 80 12.51 -0.88 30.33
CA GLY A 80 11.80 -1.45 29.20
C GLY A 80 11.82 -0.60 27.92
N THR A 81 12.52 0.53 27.91
CA THR A 81 12.65 1.40 26.72
C THR A 81 13.54 0.72 25.69
N ILE A 82 13.01 0.48 24.47
CA ILE A 82 13.78 -0.07 23.36
C ILE A 82 14.70 1.01 22.79
N LEU A 83 15.94 0.65 22.55
CA LEU A 83 16.95 1.50 21.92
C LEU A 83 17.05 1.14 20.44
N TYR A 84 16.70 2.07 19.58
CA TYR A 84 16.73 1.88 18.13
C TYR A 84 17.91 2.60 17.48
N ASP A 85 18.44 1.97 16.44
CA ASP A 85 19.22 2.61 15.38
C ASP A 85 18.54 2.37 14.05
N TRP A 86 17.80 3.35 13.56
CA TRP A 86 17.07 3.27 12.30
C TRP A 86 17.96 3.50 11.07
N SER A 87 19.24 3.73 11.22
CA SER A 87 20.14 4.11 10.11
C SER A 87 20.18 3.07 8.99
N TRP A 88 20.02 1.78 9.30
CA TRP A 88 19.89 0.75 8.26
C TRP A 88 18.62 0.92 7.44
N PHE A 89 17.49 1.15 8.09
CA PHE A 89 16.20 1.34 7.41
C PHE A 89 16.15 2.67 6.65
N GLU A 90 16.70 3.75 7.23
CA GLU A 90 16.83 5.04 6.55
C GLU A 90 17.64 4.93 5.26
N ARG A 91 18.79 4.22 5.28
CA ARG A 91 19.58 3.98 4.06
C ARG A 91 18.80 3.19 3.00
N LEU A 92 17.98 2.23 3.40
CA LEU A 92 17.11 1.49 2.47
C LEU A 92 16.06 2.43 1.85
N LEU A 93 15.39 3.24 2.66
CA LEU A 93 14.42 4.23 2.17
C LEU A 93 15.06 5.24 1.21
N ASP A 94 16.24 5.77 1.56
CA ASP A 94 16.96 6.74 0.73
C ASP A 94 17.44 6.12 -0.59
N ASP A 95 17.91 4.88 -0.56
CA ASP A 95 18.34 4.16 -1.76
C ASP A 95 17.16 3.95 -2.72
N VAL A 96 16.03 3.48 -2.25
CA VAL A 96 14.80 3.30 -3.03
C VAL A 96 14.29 4.64 -3.57
N ALA A 97 14.19 5.66 -2.71
CA ALA A 97 13.73 7.00 -3.08
C ALA A 97 14.65 7.69 -4.09
N SER A 98 15.97 7.40 -4.06
CA SER A 98 16.93 7.95 -5.04
C SER A 98 16.61 7.55 -6.47
N ARG A 99 15.89 6.43 -6.66
CA ARG A 99 15.42 5.96 -7.97
C ARG A 99 14.01 6.48 -8.33
N GLY A 100 13.38 7.26 -7.45
CA GLY A 100 12.02 7.78 -7.64
C GLY A 100 10.93 6.78 -7.23
N HIS A 101 11.27 5.75 -6.46
CA HIS A 101 10.36 4.71 -6.03
C HIS A 101 10.06 4.78 -4.53
N GLN A 102 8.96 4.18 -4.11
CA GLN A 102 8.57 4.05 -2.71
C GLN A 102 8.71 2.59 -2.26
N LEU A 103 8.96 2.39 -0.98
CA LEU A 103 9.15 1.07 -0.39
C LEU A 103 7.83 0.43 0.00
N VAL A 104 7.65 -0.85 -0.32
CA VAL A 104 6.76 -1.80 0.37
C VAL A 104 7.65 -2.57 1.34
N ALA A 105 7.40 -2.45 2.65
CA ALA A 105 8.23 -3.05 3.67
C ALA A 105 7.51 -4.21 4.35
N ARG A 106 8.22 -5.32 4.63
CA ARG A 106 7.69 -6.44 5.40
C ARG A 106 8.67 -6.81 6.52
N PHE A 107 8.29 -6.63 7.76
CA PHE A 107 9.06 -7.16 8.88
C PHE A 107 8.82 -8.66 9.02
N ARG A 108 9.89 -9.42 9.31
CA ARG A 108 9.84 -10.85 9.56
C ARG A 108 10.75 -11.27 10.69
N TYR A 109 10.41 -12.37 11.36
CA TYR A 109 11.29 -13.05 12.31
C TYR A 109 11.89 -14.30 11.68
N GLU A 110 11.07 -15.15 11.08
CA GLU A 110 11.47 -16.42 10.47
C GLU A 110 11.73 -16.25 8.97
N TYR A 111 12.77 -16.92 8.47
CA TYR A 111 13.07 -16.99 7.05
C TYR A 111 13.81 -18.30 6.75
N PRO A 112 13.13 -19.32 6.20
CA PRO A 112 13.74 -20.58 5.86
C PRO A 112 15.00 -20.41 5.02
N SER A 113 16.10 -21.05 5.44
CA SER A 113 17.41 -20.94 4.79
C SER A 113 18.00 -19.53 4.63
N GLY A 114 17.36 -18.49 5.12
CA GLY A 114 17.85 -17.12 5.03
C GLY A 114 19.20 -16.95 5.73
N THR A 115 20.07 -16.09 5.18
CA THR A 115 21.43 -15.83 5.71
C THR A 115 21.70 -14.36 6.01
N ASP A 116 20.71 -13.51 5.79
CA ASP A 116 20.82 -12.05 5.85
C ASP A 116 20.85 -11.46 7.27
N VAL A 117 20.55 -12.26 8.31
CA VAL A 117 20.65 -11.82 9.72
C VAL A 117 22.13 -11.69 10.17
N ASP A 118 22.88 -12.79 10.10
CA ASP A 118 24.26 -12.87 10.58
C ASP A 118 25.13 -13.87 9.75
N GLY A 119 24.64 -14.23 8.56
CA GLY A 119 25.26 -15.25 7.71
C GLY A 119 24.95 -16.69 8.12
N LYS A 120 24.26 -16.90 9.26
CA LYS A 120 23.84 -18.22 9.73
C LYS A 120 22.48 -18.60 9.12
N ARG A 121 22.42 -19.74 8.47
CA ARG A 121 21.22 -20.20 7.77
C ARG A 121 20.04 -20.41 8.71
N GLY A 122 18.90 -19.83 8.37
CA GLY A 122 17.62 -19.98 9.05
C GLY A 122 17.52 -19.28 10.41
N THR A 123 18.50 -18.48 10.81
CA THR A 123 18.48 -17.71 12.07
C THR A 123 17.34 -16.71 12.09
N THR A 124 16.62 -16.59 13.23
CA THR A 124 15.55 -15.59 13.37
C THR A 124 16.10 -14.17 13.43
N ALA A 125 15.29 -13.21 13.01
CA ALA A 125 15.58 -11.78 13.12
C ALA A 125 15.14 -11.17 14.47
N VAL A 126 14.97 -11.98 15.51
CA VAL A 126 14.69 -11.52 16.87
C VAL A 126 15.90 -10.71 17.39
N PRO A 127 15.68 -9.54 18.05
CA PRO A 127 16.76 -8.73 18.59
C PRO A 127 17.63 -9.48 19.61
N GLN A 128 18.93 -9.18 19.59
CA GLN A 128 19.92 -9.89 20.40
C GLN A 128 19.64 -9.81 21.91
N TYR A 129 19.11 -8.68 22.41
CA TYR A 129 18.80 -8.56 23.83
C TYR A 129 17.69 -9.53 24.30
N ILE A 130 16.78 -9.93 23.38
CA ILE A 130 15.78 -10.97 23.67
C ILE A 130 16.44 -12.36 23.59
N LYS A 131 17.22 -12.62 22.54
CA LYS A 131 17.92 -13.91 22.37
C LYS A 131 18.85 -14.25 23.54
N GLN A 132 19.37 -13.26 24.26
CA GLN A 132 20.26 -13.45 25.43
C GLN A 132 19.51 -13.69 26.74
N ARG A 133 18.19 -13.62 26.76
CA ARG A 133 17.40 -13.87 27.97
C ARG A 133 17.40 -15.36 28.30
N SER A 134 17.48 -15.68 29.59
CA SER A 134 17.44 -17.06 30.08
C SER A 134 16.07 -17.74 29.89
N ASP A 135 15.04 -16.96 29.65
CA ASP A 135 13.65 -17.40 29.42
C ASP A 135 13.24 -17.38 27.94
N TYR A 136 14.19 -17.24 26.99
CA TYR A 136 13.94 -17.25 25.56
C TYR A 136 14.60 -18.46 24.89
N HIS A 137 13.83 -19.28 24.18
CA HIS A 137 14.30 -20.54 23.59
C HIS A 137 13.72 -20.78 22.20
N GLU A 138 14.52 -20.52 21.16
CA GLU A 138 14.12 -20.81 19.77
C GLU A 138 14.00 -22.31 19.54
N THR A 139 12.98 -22.73 18.81
CA THR A 139 12.89 -24.09 18.27
C THR A 139 13.54 -24.17 16.90
N TYR A 140 13.96 -25.38 16.49
CA TYR A 140 14.69 -25.60 15.24
C TYR A 140 14.08 -26.75 14.44
N ALA A 141 13.96 -26.54 13.13
CA ALA A 141 13.65 -27.59 12.17
C ALA A 141 14.72 -27.61 11.06
N SER A 142 15.18 -28.81 10.70
CA SER A 142 16.28 -28.96 9.75
C SER A 142 15.89 -28.69 8.30
N ASN A 143 14.66 -28.99 7.94
CA ASN A 143 14.16 -28.84 6.56
C ASN A 143 12.63 -28.78 6.51
N PRO A 144 11.97 -27.81 7.17
CA PRO A 144 10.53 -27.71 7.14
C PRO A 144 10.04 -27.38 5.72
N GLY A 145 9.10 -28.18 5.21
CA GLY A 145 8.55 -27.99 3.87
C GLY A 145 9.51 -28.24 2.71
N GLY A 146 10.77 -28.60 2.98
CA GLY A 146 11.80 -28.71 1.93
C GLY A 146 12.64 -27.44 1.76
N ASP A 147 12.38 -26.38 2.53
CA ASP A 147 12.98 -25.04 2.36
C ASP A 147 14.30 -24.87 3.11
N GLY A 148 14.75 -25.90 3.83
CA GLY A 148 16.02 -25.93 4.56
C GLY A 148 15.91 -25.47 6.01
N PRO A 149 17.06 -25.30 6.70
CA PRO A 149 17.10 -25.06 8.13
C PRO A 149 16.37 -23.77 8.52
N THR A 150 15.58 -23.87 9.60
CA THR A 150 14.75 -22.75 10.09
C THR A 150 14.71 -22.77 11.61
N TYR A 151 14.98 -21.62 12.22
CA TYR A 151 14.71 -21.35 13.62
C TYR A 151 13.39 -20.60 13.75
N TYR A 152 12.62 -20.92 14.78
CA TYR A 152 11.34 -20.26 15.09
C TYR A 152 11.50 -19.44 16.36
N ALA A 153 10.97 -18.24 16.34
CA ALA A 153 10.93 -17.36 17.50
C ALA A 153 10.06 -17.98 18.62
N ASP A 154 10.48 -17.77 19.86
CA ASP A 154 9.80 -18.28 21.06
C ASP A 154 8.59 -17.38 21.41
N TRP A 155 7.44 -17.74 20.96
CA TRP A 155 6.19 -17.00 21.21
C TRP A 155 5.60 -17.24 22.61
N SER A 156 6.23 -18.09 23.48
CA SER A 156 5.94 -18.14 24.89
C SER A 156 6.53 -16.93 25.63
N ASN A 157 7.59 -16.34 25.06
CA ASN A 157 8.33 -15.27 25.69
C ASN A 157 7.52 -13.95 25.68
N THR A 158 7.21 -13.45 26.87
CA THR A 158 6.40 -12.24 27.04
C THR A 158 7.12 -10.97 26.57
N GLU A 159 8.48 -10.95 26.64
CA GLU A 159 9.24 -9.83 26.14
C GLU A 159 9.22 -9.76 24.60
N LEU A 160 9.27 -10.90 23.90
CA LEU A 160 9.10 -10.92 22.45
C LEU A 160 7.72 -10.38 22.04
N GLN A 161 6.66 -10.78 22.75
CA GLN A 161 5.31 -10.29 22.49
C GLN A 161 5.20 -8.78 22.73
N ARG A 162 5.72 -8.28 23.85
CA ARG A 162 5.77 -6.86 24.19
C ARG A 162 6.57 -6.07 23.15
N PHE A 163 7.77 -6.58 22.81
CA PHE A 163 8.64 -5.98 21.82
C PHE A 163 7.95 -5.85 20.47
N THR A 164 7.28 -6.91 20.01
CA THR A 164 6.57 -6.90 18.72
C THR A 164 5.56 -5.76 18.64
N LEU A 165 4.72 -5.59 19.65
CA LEU A 165 3.76 -4.48 19.67
C LEU A 165 4.46 -3.12 19.73
N GLN A 166 5.51 -2.99 20.53
CA GLN A 166 6.27 -1.76 20.68
C GLN A 166 7.00 -1.37 19.39
N LEU A 167 7.60 -2.35 18.69
CA LEU A 167 8.26 -2.12 17.41
C LEU A 167 7.32 -1.43 16.41
N TYR A 168 6.12 -1.97 16.24
CA TYR A 168 5.15 -1.39 15.30
C TYR A 168 4.61 -0.04 15.77
N THR A 169 4.48 0.18 17.09
CA THR A 169 4.17 1.50 17.64
C THR A 169 5.21 2.54 17.25
N ASP A 170 6.49 2.24 17.51
CA ASP A 170 7.59 3.17 17.28
C ASP A 170 7.87 3.35 15.78
N PHE A 171 7.75 2.28 15.00
CA PHE A 171 7.86 2.32 13.54
C PHE A 171 6.78 3.21 12.92
N CYS A 172 5.51 2.97 13.22
CA CYS A 172 4.41 3.75 12.67
C CYS A 172 4.47 5.22 13.11
N LYS A 173 4.79 5.47 14.39
CA LYS A 173 5.00 6.85 14.88
C LYS A 173 6.06 7.61 14.07
N ARG A 174 7.09 6.90 13.57
CA ARG A 174 8.18 7.50 12.82
C ARG A 174 7.88 7.61 11.33
N TYR A 175 7.27 6.59 10.72
CA TYR A 175 7.23 6.41 9.27
C TYR A 175 5.84 6.42 8.64
N SER A 176 4.73 6.48 9.39
CA SER A 176 3.39 6.43 8.81
C SER A 176 3.10 7.58 7.82
N HIS A 177 3.80 8.70 7.97
CA HIS A 177 3.69 9.87 7.08
C HIS A 177 4.93 10.09 6.19
N ASP A 178 5.88 9.15 6.19
CA ASP A 178 7.05 9.24 5.32
C ASP A 178 6.66 8.91 3.88
N ALA A 179 6.89 9.85 2.97
CA ALA A 179 6.56 9.70 1.56
C ALA A 179 7.40 8.61 0.85
N ARG A 180 8.52 8.16 1.45
CA ARG A 180 9.35 7.07 0.92
C ARG A 180 8.75 5.68 1.19
N LEU A 181 7.78 5.57 2.14
CA LEU A 181 7.13 4.32 2.51
C LEU A 181 5.70 4.28 1.99
N ALA A 182 5.41 3.39 1.05
CA ALA A 182 4.07 3.22 0.49
C ALA A 182 3.18 2.36 1.39
N PHE A 183 3.64 1.13 1.71
CA PHE A 183 2.84 0.10 2.39
C PHE A 183 3.69 -0.68 3.39
N LEU A 184 3.01 -1.27 4.39
CA LEU A 184 3.61 -2.13 5.40
C LEU A 184 2.90 -3.49 5.41
N GLU A 185 3.60 -4.57 5.08
CA GLU A 185 3.12 -5.92 5.22
C GLU A 185 3.56 -6.50 6.57
N VAL A 186 2.64 -7.18 7.24
CA VAL A 186 2.84 -7.71 8.59
C VAL A 186 2.31 -9.13 8.71
N GLY A 187 2.95 -9.94 9.57
CA GLY A 187 2.51 -11.31 9.79
C GLY A 187 3.43 -12.09 10.72
N PHE A 188 3.21 -13.40 10.75
CA PHE A 188 3.92 -14.37 11.59
C PHE A 188 4.23 -15.62 10.79
N GLY A 189 5.19 -16.40 11.27
CA GLY A 189 5.62 -17.63 10.64
C GLY A 189 6.56 -17.43 9.46
N HIS A 190 6.67 -18.43 8.60
CA HIS A 190 7.55 -18.37 7.45
C HIS A 190 7.24 -17.13 6.61
N TRP A 191 8.27 -16.32 6.34
CA TRP A 191 8.20 -15.08 5.56
C TRP A 191 7.14 -14.08 6.02
N SER A 192 6.58 -14.25 7.25
CA SER A 192 5.44 -13.49 7.78
C SER A 192 4.11 -13.76 7.06
N GLU A 193 3.90 -14.96 6.53
CA GLU A 193 2.77 -15.34 5.69
C GLU A 193 1.72 -16.21 6.39
N TYR A 194 1.73 -16.28 7.72
CA TYR A 194 0.74 -17.04 8.53
C TYR A 194 0.74 -18.55 8.31
N HIS A 195 1.90 -19.15 8.01
CA HIS A 195 2.05 -20.59 7.93
C HIS A 195 3.42 -21.08 8.44
N LEU A 196 3.51 -22.39 8.72
CA LEU A 196 4.74 -23.13 9.02
C LEU A 196 4.75 -24.38 8.14
N TYR A 197 5.58 -24.40 7.10
CA TYR A 197 5.67 -25.56 6.22
C TYR A 197 6.31 -26.76 6.90
N GLY A 198 5.66 -27.94 6.78
CA GLY A 198 6.22 -29.21 7.17
C GLY A 198 6.68 -29.34 8.62
N ASN A 199 6.26 -28.43 9.51
CA ASN A 199 6.52 -28.48 10.92
C ASN A 199 5.22 -28.50 11.73
N GLU A 200 5.28 -29.07 12.93
CA GLU A 200 4.13 -29.10 13.82
C GLU A 200 3.89 -27.71 14.42
N LEU A 201 2.66 -27.21 14.26
CA LEU A 201 2.24 -25.94 14.84
C LEU A 201 2.05 -26.07 16.35
N GLN A 202 2.78 -25.28 17.11
CA GLN A 202 2.73 -25.20 18.56
C GLN A 202 2.47 -23.77 18.99
N PHE A 203 1.18 -23.45 19.25
CA PHE A 203 0.79 -22.13 19.69
C PHE A 203 1.43 -21.73 21.01
N GLY A 204 2.00 -20.53 21.08
CA GLY A 204 2.73 -20.05 22.24
C GLY A 204 4.18 -20.58 22.32
N GLU A 205 4.63 -21.34 21.32
CA GLU A 205 6.02 -21.80 21.19
C GLU A 205 6.58 -21.30 19.84
N ASN A 206 6.36 -22.05 18.76
CA ASN A 206 6.89 -21.71 17.43
C ASN A 206 5.96 -20.81 16.60
N PHE A 207 4.78 -20.49 17.14
CA PHE A 207 3.81 -19.60 16.49
C PHE A 207 2.98 -18.86 17.55
N PRO A 208 2.63 -17.57 17.36
CA PRO A 208 1.89 -16.81 18.34
C PRO A 208 0.49 -17.37 18.58
N THR A 209 0.04 -17.35 19.83
CA THR A 209 -1.32 -17.76 20.18
C THR A 209 -2.35 -16.90 19.44
N LYS A 210 -3.54 -17.46 19.17
CA LYS A 210 -4.65 -16.71 18.55
C LYS A 210 -5.05 -15.47 19.36
N ALA A 211 -4.92 -15.54 20.70
CA ALA A 211 -5.16 -14.39 21.58
C ALA A 211 -4.16 -13.26 21.33
N PHE A 212 -2.85 -13.58 21.21
CA PHE A 212 -1.85 -12.58 20.89
C PHE A 212 -2.02 -12.02 19.46
N GLN A 213 -2.32 -12.88 18.48
CA GLN A 213 -2.63 -12.42 17.12
C GLN A 213 -3.79 -11.42 17.12
N ARG A 214 -4.86 -11.71 17.86
CA ARG A 214 -6.00 -10.78 18.01
C ARG A 214 -5.54 -9.43 18.58
N GLN A 215 -4.75 -9.46 19.65
CA GLN A 215 -4.17 -8.24 20.22
C GLN A 215 -3.33 -7.49 19.20
N PHE A 216 -2.53 -8.18 18.41
CA PHE A 216 -1.69 -7.61 17.36
C PHE A 216 -2.51 -6.90 16.27
N PHE A 217 -3.57 -7.54 15.74
CA PHE A 217 -4.45 -6.92 14.74
C PHE A 217 -5.08 -5.62 15.24
N LEU A 218 -5.66 -5.65 16.45
CA LEU A 218 -6.25 -4.46 17.07
C LEU A 218 -5.20 -3.36 17.31
N HIS A 219 -3.98 -3.76 17.72
CA HIS A 219 -2.87 -2.86 17.93
C HIS A 219 -2.45 -2.20 16.61
N MET A 220 -2.24 -2.98 15.55
CA MET A 220 -1.88 -2.44 14.23
C MET A 220 -2.91 -1.43 13.73
N ASN A 221 -4.20 -1.75 13.82
CA ASN A 221 -5.26 -0.83 13.41
C ASN A 221 -5.23 0.49 14.19
N LYS A 222 -4.78 0.47 15.43
CA LYS A 222 -4.64 1.66 16.27
C LYS A 222 -3.41 2.50 15.92
N VAL A 223 -2.27 1.86 15.61
CA VAL A 223 -0.98 2.57 15.49
C VAL A 223 -0.58 2.91 14.08
N ALA A 224 -1.20 2.30 13.06
CA ALA A 224 -0.83 2.48 11.65
C ALA A 224 -1.00 3.94 11.15
N ASP A 225 -1.87 4.73 11.78
CA ASP A 225 -2.02 6.18 11.56
C ASP A 225 -2.04 6.60 10.07
N GLY A 226 -2.90 5.92 9.30
CA GLY A 226 -3.07 6.17 7.87
C GLY A 226 -2.04 5.51 6.95
N LEU A 227 -1.01 4.83 7.48
CA LEU A 227 -0.17 3.93 6.70
C LEU A 227 -0.99 2.67 6.35
N PRO A 228 -1.22 2.37 5.07
CA PRO A 228 -1.90 1.14 4.72
C PRO A 228 -1.02 -0.06 5.11
N TRP A 229 -1.61 -1.00 5.85
CA TRP A 229 -0.95 -2.22 6.27
C TRP A 229 -1.71 -3.44 5.76
N LEU A 230 -0.99 -4.51 5.46
CA LEU A 230 -1.52 -5.70 4.81
C LEU A 230 -1.12 -6.96 5.58
N VAL A 231 -1.94 -8.00 5.43
CA VAL A 231 -1.65 -9.35 5.92
C VAL A 231 -1.79 -10.36 4.78
N SER A 232 -1.07 -11.48 4.89
CA SER A 232 -1.20 -12.59 3.94
C SER A 232 -2.64 -13.12 3.91
N VAL A 233 -3.12 -13.52 2.74
CA VAL A 233 -4.40 -14.23 2.59
C VAL A 233 -4.45 -15.51 3.41
N ASP A 234 -3.31 -16.13 3.71
CA ASP A 234 -3.18 -17.32 4.55
C ASP A 234 -3.61 -17.08 6.01
N ALA A 235 -3.70 -15.81 6.45
CA ALA A 235 -4.35 -15.47 7.72
C ALA A 235 -5.83 -15.87 7.77
N SER A 236 -6.43 -16.26 6.64
CA SER A 236 -7.77 -16.86 6.61
C SER A 236 -7.80 -18.31 7.06
N ASP A 237 -6.67 -19.01 7.10
CA ASP A 237 -6.63 -20.40 7.57
C ASP A 237 -6.86 -20.46 9.09
N ARG A 238 -8.00 -21.04 9.45
CA ARG A 238 -8.40 -21.24 10.85
C ARG A 238 -7.42 -22.07 11.66
N LYS A 239 -6.56 -22.85 11.00
CA LYS A 239 -5.48 -23.56 11.66
C LYS A 239 -4.51 -22.57 12.33
N TYR A 240 -4.18 -21.48 11.67
CA TYR A 240 -3.12 -20.55 12.11
C TYR A 240 -3.68 -19.28 12.77
N SER A 241 -4.80 -18.76 12.32
CA SER A 241 -5.26 -17.42 12.68
C SER A 241 -6.73 -17.40 13.14
N PRO A 242 -7.11 -16.44 14.02
CA PRO A 242 -8.49 -16.24 14.44
C PRO A 242 -9.30 -15.35 13.50
N VAL A 243 -8.66 -14.69 12.50
CA VAL A 243 -9.19 -13.48 11.86
C VAL A 243 -10.56 -13.67 11.22
N VAL A 244 -10.77 -14.78 10.49
CA VAL A 244 -12.05 -15.01 9.77
C VAL A 244 -13.22 -15.42 10.70
N ASP A 245 -12.91 -15.85 11.91
CA ASP A 245 -13.90 -16.23 12.93
C ASP A 245 -14.18 -15.09 13.92
N ASP A 246 -13.44 -13.98 13.84
CA ASP A 246 -13.58 -12.81 14.71
C ASP A 246 -14.15 -11.62 13.92
N GLY A 247 -15.42 -11.29 14.18
CA GLY A 247 -16.12 -10.20 13.49
C GLY A 247 -15.49 -8.82 13.70
N GLU A 248 -14.85 -8.58 14.86
CA GLU A 248 -14.16 -7.32 15.13
C GLU A 248 -12.89 -7.21 14.27
N LEU A 249 -12.11 -8.30 14.16
CA LEU A 249 -10.93 -8.32 13.29
C LEU A 249 -11.31 -8.20 11.82
N MET A 250 -12.38 -8.86 11.39
CA MET A 250 -12.86 -8.76 10.00
C MET A 250 -13.37 -7.36 9.63
N ALA A 251 -13.74 -6.53 10.61
CA ALA A 251 -14.15 -5.14 10.40
C ALA A 251 -12.99 -4.15 10.28
N LEU A 252 -11.75 -4.56 10.59
CA LEU A 252 -10.57 -3.71 10.47
C LEU A 252 -10.23 -3.40 9.01
N THR A 253 -9.53 -2.29 8.77
CA THR A 253 -9.21 -1.79 7.43
C THR A 253 -7.83 -2.20 6.91
N PHE A 254 -7.37 -3.42 7.24
CA PHE A 254 -6.13 -3.95 6.66
C PHE A 254 -6.32 -4.40 5.21
N GLY A 255 -5.23 -4.39 4.47
CA GLY A 255 -5.16 -4.92 3.11
C GLY A 255 -4.74 -6.40 3.06
N LEU A 256 -4.60 -6.93 1.85
CA LEU A 256 -4.24 -8.33 1.61
C LEU A 256 -3.03 -8.44 0.69
N PHE A 257 -2.20 -9.45 0.91
CA PHE A 257 -1.21 -9.90 -0.05
C PHE A 257 -1.27 -11.43 -0.23
N ASP A 258 -1.00 -11.90 -1.44
CA ASP A 258 -0.93 -13.31 -1.82
C ASP A 258 0.38 -13.56 -2.58
N ASP A 259 1.30 -14.30 -1.98
CA ASP A 259 2.64 -14.53 -2.55
C ASP A 259 2.71 -15.79 -3.44
N SER A 260 1.57 -16.31 -3.86
CA SER A 260 1.46 -17.36 -4.88
C SER A 260 0.51 -16.95 -6.01
N PHE A 261 0.47 -15.64 -6.31
CA PHE A 261 -0.48 -15.08 -7.28
C PHE A 261 -0.23 -15.63 -8.68
N MET A 262 -1.30 -15.93 -9.41
CA MET A 262 -1.30 -16.55 -10.74
C MET A 262 -0.63 -17.94 -10.81
N HIS A 263 -0.46 -18.68 -9.70
CA HIS A 263 -0.13 -20.10 -9.75
C HIS A 263 -1.24 -20.88 -10.46
N LYS A 264 -0.90 -21.99 -11.13
CA LYS A 264 -1.87 -22.78 -11.89
C LYS A 264 -3.10 -23.27 -11.11
N SER A 265 -2.99 -23.35 -9.78
CA SER A 265 -4.10 -23.69 -8.86
C SER A 265 -4.55 -22.48 -8.03
N HIS A 266 -4.22 -21.25 -8.44
CA HIS A 266 -4.71 -20.06 -7.75
C HIS A 266 -6.24 -19.98 -7.84
N GLU A 267 -6.80 -20.01 -9.03
CA GLU A 267 -8.25 -20.07 -9.22
C GLU A 267 -8.81 -21.46 -8.92
N GLY A 268 -9.91 -21.51 -8.15
CA GLY A 268 -10.50 -22.75 -7.64
C GLY A 268 -9.66 -23.47 -6.58
N GLY A 269 -8.46 -22.97 -6.28
CA GLY A 269 -7.50 -23.54 -5.35
C GLY A 269 -7.59 -23.01 -3.92
N PHE A 270 -6.52 -23.23 -3.16
CA PHE A 270 -6.41 -22.79 -1.77
C PHE A 270 -6.35 -21.27 -1.68
N ASN A 271 -5.53 -20.63 -2.50
CA ASN A 271 -5.29 -19.17 -2.45
C ASN A 271 -6.56 -18.37 -2.74
N GLU A 272 -7.34 -18.73 -3.76
CA GLU A 272 -8.62 -18.07 -4.04
C GLU A 272 -9.61 -18.25 -2.89
N ARG A 273 -9.67 -19.44 -2.28
CA ARG A 273 -10.52 -19.66 -1.09
C ARG A 273 -10.09 -18.78 0.08
N CYS A 274 -8.79 -18.66 0.32
CA CYS A 274 -8.22 -17.77 1.33
C CYS A 274 -8.56 -16.31 1.03
N TRP A 275 -8.31 -15.87 -0.19
CA TRP A 275 -8.64 -14.52 -0.65
C TRP A 275 -10.11 -14.20 -0.44
N ASN A 276 -11.00 -15.09 -0.86
CA ASN A 276 -12.45 -14.89 -0.72
C ASN A 276 -12.89 -14.91 0.75
N ALA A 277 -12.30 -15.75 1.58
CA ALA A 277 -12.66 -15.86 3.00
C ALA A 277 -12.33 -14.58 3.79
N ILE A 278 -11.12 -14.03 3.62
CA ILE A 278 -10.68 -12.84 4.35
C ILE A 278 -11.04 -11.54 3.61
N GLY A 279 -11.08 -11.58 2.29
CA GLY A 279 -11.39 -10.43 1.42
C GLY A 279 -12.88 -10.12 1.34
N ARG A 280 -13.75 -11.15 1.39
CA ARG A 280 -15.22 -11.05 1.33
C ARG A 280 -15.73 -10.25 0.12
N GLY A 281 -14.94 -10.14 -0.96
CA GLY A 281 -15.27 -9.37 -2.16
C GLY A 281 -15.29 -7.84 -1.98
N VAL A 282 -15.01 -7.33 -0.78
CA VAL A 282 -15.15 -5.89 -0.46
C VAL A 282 -13.94 -5.27 0.24
N ARG A 283 -13.00 -6.05 0.74
CA ARG A 283 -11.87 -5.54 1.51
C ARG A 283 -11.00 -4.56 0.70
N TRP A 284 -10.87 -4.79 -0.60
CA TRP A 284 -10.17 -3.89 -1.51
C TRP A 284 -10.71 -2.45 -1.51
N GLN A 285 -11.95 -2.24 -1.11
CA GLN A 285 -12.54 -0.88 -1.02
C GLN A 285 -11.87 -0.03 0.06
N THR A 286 -11.29 -0.65 1.08
CA THR A 286 -10.68 0.05 2.22
C THR A 286 -9.24 -0.34 2.50
N GLY A 287 -8.77 -1.47 1.98
CA GLY A 287 -7.43 -2.01 2.18
C GLY A 287 -6.76 -2.41 0.87
N VAL A 288 -5.47 -2.14 0.78
CA VAL A 288 -4.64 -2.44 -0.40
C VAL A 288 -4.66 -3.93 -0.71
N CYS A 289 -4.73 -4.29 -2.00
CA CYS A 289 -4.57 -5.66 -2.47
C CYS A 289 -3.31 -5.80 -3.31
N GLY A 290 -2.45 -6.76 -2.96
CA GLY A 290 -1.17 -7.00 -3.60
C GLY A 290 -0.66 -8.42 -3.38
N GLY A 291 0.66 -8.60 -3.46
CA GLY A 291 1.33 -9.87 -3.23
C GLY A 291 2.53 -10.07 -4.15
N GLU A 292 2.79 -11.32 -4.48
CA GLU A 292 3.91 -11.74 -5.30
C GLU A 292 3.49 -12.77 -6.35
N ILE A 293 4.00 -12.61 -7.58
CA ILE A 293 3.82 -13.62 -8.63
C ILE A 293 4.49 -14.92 -8.18
N SER A 294 3.76 -16.03 -8.30
CA SER A 294 4.17 -17.36 -7.87
C SER A 294 5.61 -17.73 -8.25
N TYR A 295 6.34 -18.32 -7.30
CA TYR A 295 7.66 -18.91 -7.48
C TYR A 295 7.63 -20.42 -7.70
N TYR A 296 6.48 -21.07 -7.65
CA TYR A 296 6.37 -22.52 -7.77
C TYR A 296 6.87 -23.07 -9.11
N SER A 297 6.93 -22.23 -10.13
CA SER A 297 7.42 -22.57 -11.45
C SER A 297 8.19 -21.41 -12.07
N PRO A 298 9.36 -21.65 -12.70
CA PRO A 298 10.02 -20.64 -13.53
C PRO A 298 9.12 -20.09 -14.65
N LYS A 299 8.11 -20.84 -15.06
CA LYS A 299 7.11 -20.42 -16.04
C LYS A 299 6.29 -19.26 -15.50
N ASP A 300 5.82 -19.35 -14.24
CA ASP A 300 4.97 -18.34 -13.61
C ASP A 300 5.64 -16.97 -13.67
N GLN A 301 6.89 -16.89 -13.22
CA GLN A 301 7.68 -15.66 -13.21
C GLN A 301 7.96 -15.11 -14.63
N LYS A 302 8.13 -15.97 -15.62
CA LYS A 302 8.49 -15.56 -16.98
C LYS A 302 7.30 -15.16 -17.84
N GLU A 303 6.15 -15.78 -17.62
CA GLU A 303 5.04 -15.76 -18.56
C GLU A 303 3.79 -15.05 -18.03
N PHE A 304 3.75 -14.58 -16.77
CA PHE A 304 2.55 -13.92 -16.23
C PHE A 304 2.13 -12.67 -17.03
N LEU A 305 3.06 -12.03 -17.75
CA LEU A 305 2.78 -10.91 -18.65
C LEU A 305 2.54 -11.33 -20.11
N SER A 306 2.44 -12.64 -20.38
CA SER A 306 2.13 -13.09 -21.74
C SER A 306 0.79 -12.50 -22.21
N PRO A 307 0.71 -11.97 -23.44
CA PRO A 307 -0.57 -11.52 -24.01
C PRO A 307 -1.60 -12.65 -24.13
N ASP A 308 -1.15 -13.88 -24.28
CA ASP A 308 -2.00 -15.08 -24.33
C ASP A 308 -2.40 -15.58 -22.94
N GLY A 309 -1.91 -14.92 -21.89
CA GLY A 309 -2.16 -15.28 -20.51
C GLY A 309 -1.29 -16.43 -19.99
N LEU A 310 -1.44 -16.68 -18.69
CA LEU A 310 -0.83 -17.78 -17.94
C LEU A 310 -1.96 -18.65 -17.37
N TYR A 311 -1.94 -19.95 -17.66
CA TYR A 311 -2.98 -20.91 -17.21
C TYR A 311 -4.43 -20.50 -17.58
N GLY A 312 -4.60 -19.77 -18.68
CA GLY A 312 -5.91 -19.36 -19.18
C GLY A 312 -6.39 -17.97 -18.69
N HIS A 313 -5.53 -17.24 -18.00
CA HIS A 313 -5.85 -15.91 -17.46
C HIS A 313 -4.76 -14.90 -17.82
N THR A 314 -5.14 -13.74 -18.34
CA THR A 314 -4.21 -12.63 -18.55
C THR A 314 -3.93 -11.90 -17.23
N TRP A 315 -2.81 -11.19 -17.17
CA TRP A 315 -2.47 -10.34 -16.02
C TRP A 315 -3.54 -9.27 -15.77
N GLU A 316 -4.03 -8.63 -16.83
CA GLU A 316 -5.03 -7.58 -16.77
C GLU A 316 -6.36 -8.10 -16.20
N GLU A 317 -6.80 -9.28 -16.60
CA GLU A 317 -8.00 -9.94 -16.03
C GLU A 317 -7.82 -10.23 -14.54
N GLN A 318 -6.66 -10.72 -14.14
CA GLN A 318 -6.38 -11.01 -12.73
C GLN A 318 -6.24 -9.74 -11.90
N ALA A 319 -5.55 -8.72 -12.40
CA ALA A 319 -5.45 -7.43 -11.75
C ALA A 319 -6.82 -6.77 -11.53
N HIS A 320 -7.71 -6.88 -12.52
CA HIS A 320 -9.08 -6.38 -12.42
C HIS A 320 -9.92 -7.22 -11.44
N LYS A 321 -9.90 -8.54 -11.56
CA LYS A 321 -10.70 -9.46 -10.74
C LYS A 321 -10.42 -9.30 -9.24
N TYR A 322 -9.16 -9.12 -8.87
CA TYR A 322 -8.71 -9.05 -7.48
C TYR A 322 -8.41 -7.62 -7.02
N HIS A 323 -8.72 -6.60 -7.84
CA HIS A 323 -8.50 -5.19 -7.52
C HIS A 323 -7.06 -4.90 -7.08
N ILE A 324 -6.10 -5.41 -7.85
CA ILE A 324 -4.68 -5.35 -7.50
C ILE A 324 -4.17 -3.91 -7.54
N THR A 325 -3.50 -3.51 -6.47
CA THR A 325 -2.82 -2.23 -6.37
C THR A 325 -1.34 -2.35 -6.73
N PHE A 326 -0.67 -3.40 -6.26
CA PHE A 326 0.73 -3.70 -6.58
C PHE A 326 0.96 -5.21 -6.64
N MET A 327 2.04 -5.64 -7.32
CA MET A 327 2.42 -7.05 -7.36
C MET A 327 3.93 -7.17 -7.50
N ILE A 328 4.56 -7.93 -6.61
CA ILE A 328 5.99 -8.22 -6.66
C ILE A 328 6.24 -9.16 -7.85
N ALA A 329 7.16 -8.76 -8.73
CA ALA A 329 7.44 -9.42 -10.00
C ALA A 329 8.95 -9.62 -10.19
N ASN A 330 9.60 -10.19 -9.19
CA ASN A 330 11.05 -10.22 -8.99
C ASN A 330 11.89 -10.64 -10.16
N ASP A 331 11.65 -11.83 -10.64
CA ASP A 331 12.40 -12.39 -11.75
C ASP A 331 11.83 -11.99 -13.11
N ALA A 332 10.81 -11.16 -13.06
CA ALA A 332 10.24 -10.66 -14.28
C ALA A 332 11.24 -9.79 -15.01
N PRO A 333 11.07 -9.70 -16.14
CA PRO A 333 10.89 -10.65 -17.19
C PRO A 333 12.20 -10.88 -17.88
N ARG A 334 12.70 -12.01 -17.72
CA ARG A 334 13.89 -12.47 -18.46
C ARG A 334 13.42 -13.18 -19.72
N GLY A 335 13.47 -12.49 -20.86
CA GLY A 335 13.14 -13.09 -22.17
C GLY A 335 12.07 -12.32 -22.93
N GLY A 336 11.81 -12.69 -24.17
CA GLY A 336 11.10 -11.89 -25.17
C GLY A 336 9.65 -11.51 -24.90
N ILE A 337 8.99 -12.05 -23.84
CA ILE A 337 7.60 -11.72 -23.50
C ILE A 337 7.53 -10.42 -22.70
N ALA A 338 8.57 -10.12 -21.95
CA ALA A 338 8.55 -8.98 -21.05
C ALA A 338 9.60 -7.96 -21.44
N THR A 339 9.25 -7.18 -22.40
CA THR A 339 9.92 -5.91 -22.71
C THR A 339 9.66 -4.89 -21.61
N ALA A 340 10.47 -3.85 -21.51
CA ALA A 340 10.21 -2.72 -20.60
C ALA A 340 8.83 -2.09 -20.84
N GLU A 341 8.38 -2.08 -22.09
CA GLU A 341 7.05 -1.60 -22.47
C GLU A 341 5.95 -2.49 -21.90
N ARG A 342 6.03 -3.80 -22.10
CA ARG A 342 5.04 -4.74 -21.56
C ARG A 342 4.99 -4.71 -20.03
N PHE A 343 6.14 -4.54 -19.38
CA PHE A 343 6.21 -4.37 -17.93
C PHE A 343 5.53 -3.08 -17.48
N ARG A 344 5.71 -1.98 -18.25
CA ARG A 344 5.02 -0.70 -18.00
C ARG A 344 3.51 -0.85 -18.15
N GLU A 345 3.04 -1.52 -19.22
CA GLU A 345 1.62 -1.81 -19.42
C GLU A 345 1.04 -2.65 -18.28
N GLY A 346 1.75 -3.70 -17.85
CA GLY A 346 1.37 -4.51 -16.70
C GLY A 346 1.28 -3.71 -15.40
N SER A 347 2.20 -2.78 -15.18
CA SER A 347 2.12 -1.86 -14.03
C SER A 347 0.92 -0.93 -14.13
N MET A 348 0.61 -0.41 -15.33
CA MET A 348 -0.52 0.49 -15.57
C MET A 348 -1.88 -0.21 -15.48
N ALA A 349 -1.93 -1.54 -15.50
CA ALA A 349 -3.15 -2.33 -15.33
C ALA A 349 -3.64 -2.39 -13.87
N THR A 350 -2.88 -1.84 -12.92
CA THR A 350 -3.16 -1.89 -11.49
C THR A 350 -3.57 -0.53 -10.91
N GLY A 351 -4.12 -0.55 -9.69
CA GLY A 351 -4.37 0.64 -8.90
C GLY A 351 -5.43 1.57 -9.47
N TYR A 352 -5.32 2.84 -9.11
CA TYR A 352 -6.25 3.90 -9.50
C TYR A 352 -5.90 4.54 -10.84
N ARG A 353 -6.93 5.07 -11.51
CA ARG A 353 -6.80 5.85 -12.74
C ARG A 353 -7.83 6.97 -12.74
N PHE A 354 -7.41 8.19 -12.41
CA PHE A 354 -8.32 9.33 -12.37
C PHE A 354 -8.57 9.93 -13.75
N VAL A 355 -9.84 10.19 -14.03
CA VAL A 355 -10.30 10.79 -15.29
C VAL A 355 -11.18 11.99 -14.97
N VAL A 356 -10.81 13.16 -15.48
CA VAL A 356 -11.66 14.34 -15.43
C VAL A 356 -12.69 14.26 -16.56
N LYS A 357 -13.94 14.01 -16.18
CA LYS A 357 -15.08 13.91 -17.11
C LYS A 357 -15.59 15.28 -17.55
N ARG A 358 -15.50 16.27 -16.67
CA ARG A 358 -15.94 17.65 -16.90
C ARG A 358 -15.13 18.59 -16.01
N CYS A 359 -14.73 19.72 -16.56
CA CYS A 359 -14.11 20.80 -15.78
C CYS A 359 -14.67 22.14 -16.26
N GLU A 360 -15.03 22.99 -15.32
CA GLU A 360 -15.56 24.33 -15.58
C GLU A 360 -14.95 25.33 -14.62
N THR A 361 -14.73 26.54 -15.09
CA THR A 361 -14.27 27.68 -14.29
C THR A 361 -15.17 28.89 -14.46
N ASN A 362 -15.24 29.71 -13.43
CA ASN A 362 -15.83 31.05 -13.50
C ASN A 362 -14.78 32.16 -13.29
N GLY A 363 -13.49 31.79 -13.42
CA GLY A 363 -12.35 32.68 -13.22
C GLY A 363 -11.88 32.80 -11.77
N SER A 364 -12.73 32.54 -10.77
CA SER A 364 -12.37 32.55 -9.35
C SER A 364 -12.54 31.20 -8.66
N ARG A 365 -13.28 30.29 -9.28
CA ARG A 365 -13.51 28.92 -8.79
C ARG A 365 -13.47 27.95 -9.96
N THR A 366 -13.13 26.70 -9.63
CA THR A 366 -13.16 25.57 -10.56
C THR A 366 -14.02 24.48 -9.97
N ARG A 367 -14.83 23.82 -10.79
CA ARG A 367 -15.55 22.60 -10.44
C ARG A 367 -15.25 21.52 -11.45
N MET A 368 -15.08 20.29 -10.96
CA MET A 368 -14.75 19.12 -11.77
C MET A 368 -15.62 17.94 -11.39
N VAL A 369 -15.94 17.10 -12.38
CA VAL A 369 -16.43 15.74 -12.17
C VAL A 369 -15.26 14.81 -12.47
N VAL A 370 -14.88 14.01 -11.50
CA VAL A 370 -13.73 13.11 -11.55
C VAL A 370 -14.20 11.69 -11.31
N ALA A 371 -13.82 10.78 -12.20
CA ALA A 371 -14.03 9.34 -12.05
C ALA A 371 -12.73 8.62 -11.72
N ASN A 372 -12.83 7.45 -11.08
CA ASN A 372 -11.76 6.47 -11.04
C ASN A 372 -12.06 5.35 -12.05
N GLU A 373 -11.30 5.28 -13.15
CA GLU A 373 -11.38 4.22 -14.17
C GLU A 373 -10.27 3.17 -14.00
N GLY A 374 -9.65 3.12 -12.83
CA GLY A 374 -8.69 2.07 -12.46
C GLY A 374 -9.37 0.81 -11.95
N VAL A 375 -8.57 -0.10 -11.38
CA VAL A 375 -9.06 -1.36 -10.81
C VAL A 375 -9.13 -1.34 -9.27
N ALA A 376 -8.53 -0.33 -8.63
CA ALA A 376 -8.54 -0.15 -7.17
C ALA A 376 -8.61 1.35 -6.82
N PRO A 377 -8.98 1.72 -5.59
CA PRO A 377 -8.93 3.11 -5.14
C PRO A 377 -7.49 3.53 -4.75
N LEU A 378 -7.29 4.83 -4.59
CA LEU A 378 -6.13 5.37 -3.89
C LEU A 378 -6.38 5.29 -2.37
N TYR A 379 -5.44 4.72 -1.61
CA TYR A 379 -5.59 4.51 -0.17
C TYR A 379 -4.93 5.59 0.70
N ARG A 380 -4.22 6.53 0.08
CA ARG A 380 -3.59 7.68 0.73
C ARG A 380 -4.28 8.97 0.29
N ASN A 381 -4.08 10.03 1.03
CA ASN A 381 -4.70 11.31 0.70
C ASN A 381 -4.05 11.96 -0.53
N ALA A 382 -4.89 12.40 -1.46
CA ALA A 382 -4.52 13.26 -2.58
C ALA A 382 -5.70 14.19 -2.92
N TRP A 383 -5.40 15.32 -3.53
CA TRP A 383 -6.39 16.35 -3.83
C TRP A 383 -6.12 16.95 -5.19
N PHE A 384 -7.14 17.24 -5.95
CA PHE A 384 -7.00 18.16 -7.07
C PHE A 384 -6.66 19.56 -6.56
N ALA A 385 -5.79 20.25 -7.27
CA ALA A 385 -5.39 21.63 -7.01
C ALA A 385 -5.42 22.47 -8.30
N VAL A 386 -5.64 23.75 -8.14
CA VAL A 386 -5.50 24.78 -9.18
C VAL A 386 -4.43 25.75 -8.70
N GLY A 387 -3.27 25.74 -9.33
CA GLY A 387 -2.08 26.37 -8.77
C GLY A 387 -1.75 25.76 -7.38
N ASP A 388 -1.64 26.60 -6.38
CA ASP A 388 -1.35 26.20 -5.00
C ASP A 388 -2.62 25.94 -4.14
N VAL A 389 -3.81 26.14 -4.70
CA VAL A 389 -5.08 25.98 -3.96
C VAL A 389 -5.63 24.57 -4.18
N ARG A 390 -5.59 23.74 -3.15
CA ARG A 390 -6.14 22.39 -3.18
C ARG A 390 -7.63 22.35 -2.82
N SER A 391 -8.32 21.33 -3.32
CA SER A 391 -9.70 21.01 -2.94
C SER A 391 -9.80 20.59 -1.47
N THR A 392 -10.99 20.67 -0.90
CA THR A 392 -11.31 20.06 0.41
C THR A 392 -11.66 18.59 0.28
N THR A 393 -12.06 18.13 -0.91
CA THR A 393 -12.42 16.75 -1.21
C THR A 393 -11.15 15.97 -1.56
N SER A 394 -10.86 14.92 -0.79
CA SER A 394 -9.77 13.99 -1.08
C SER A 394 -10.22 12.95 -2.12
N LEU A 395 -9.28 12.51 -2.95
CA LEU A 395 -9.45 11.39 -3.90
C LEU A 395 -9.29 10.02 -3.21
N ARG A 396 -8.88 10.00 -1.93
CA ARG A 396 -8.75 8.76 -1.17
C ARG A 396 -10.09 8.03 -1.10
N GLY A 397 -10.09 6.75 -1.48
CA GLY A 397 -11.26 5.90 -1.40
C GLY A 397 -12.29 6.12 -2.50
N LEU A 398 -12.02 6.94 -3.54
CA LEU A 398 -12.85 6.98 -4.73
C LEU A 398 -12.74 5.62 -5.45
N LEU A 399 -13.81 4.84 -5.40
CA LEU A 399 -13.82 3.47 -5.91
C LEU A 399 -13.81 3.44 -7.44
N PRO A 400 -13.32 2.35 -8.07
CA PRO A 400 -13.53 2.11 -9.49
C PRO A 400 -14.98 2.28 -9.92
N ASP A 401 -15.16 2.87 -11.09
CA ASP A 401 -16.48 3.20 -11.68
C ASP A 401 -17.33 4.22 -10.90
N GLU A 402 -16.80 4.80 -9.82
CA GLU A 402 -17.46 5.90 -9.11
C GLU A 402 -16.96 7.27 -9.59
N GLU A 403 -17.83 8.27 -9.42
CA GLU A 403 -17.55 9.67 -9.72
C GLU A 403 -17.76 10.55 -8.48
N CYS A 404 -16.94 11.59 -8.37
CA CYS A 404 -17.14 12.64 -7.38
C CYS A 404 -17.08 14.03 -8.00
N THR A 405 -17.79 14.99 -7.39
CA THR A 405 -17.68 16.40 -7.75
C THR A 405 -16.69 17.08 -6.82
N ILE A 406 -15.76 17.80 -7.41
CA ILE A 406 -14.70 18.55 -6.69
C ILE A 406 -14.86 20.02 -6.99
N GLU A 407 -14.84 20.86 -5.95
CA GLU A 407 -14.77 22.31 -6.07
C GLU A 407 -13.46 22.84 -5.49
N ILE A 408 -12.88 23.81 -6.17
CA ILE A 408 -11.63 24.47 -5.79
C ILE A 408 -11.85 25.98 -5.82
N ALA A 409 -11.40 26.68 -4.76
CA ALA A 409 -11.55 28.14 -4.63
C ALA A 409 -10.47 28.90 -5.41
N ALA A 410 -10.19 28.48 -6.64
CA ALA A 410 -9.30 29.11 -7.61
C ALA A 410 -9.78 28.83 -9.03
N GLY A 411 -9.53 29.75 -9.96
CA GLY A 411 -9.88 29.61 -11.37
C GLY A 411 -8.84 28.82 -12.14
N ALA A 412 -9.29 27.78 -12.85
CA ALA A 412 -8.42 27.06 -13.80
C ALA A 412 -8.17 27.89 -15.05
N ASP A 413 -7.00 27.73 -15.65
CA ASP A 413 -6.70 28.24 -16.99
C ASP A 413 -7.59 27.60 -18.04
N ALA A 414 -7.78 28.25 -19.18
CA ALA A 414 -8.69 27.79 -20.23
C ALA A 414 -8.33 26.37 -20.77
N ASP A 415 -7.05 26.02 -20.73
CA ASP A 415 -6.52 24.71 -21.12
C ASP A 415 -6.27 23.77 -19.94
N GLY A 416 -6.57 24.21 -18.70
CA GLY A 416 -6.30 23.47 -17.47
C GLY A 416 -4.82 23.33 -17.15
N GLY A 417 -3.96 24.20 -17.69
CA GLY A 417 -2.50 24.13 -17.50
C GLY A 417 -2.06 24.15 -16.04
N ASN A 418 -2.81 24.87 -15.19
CA ASN A 418 -2.56 25.00 -13.75
C ASN A 418 -3.32 23.97 -12.87
N VAL A 419 -4.04 23.01 -13.47
CA VAL A 419 -4.71 21.92 -12.74
C VAL A 419 -3.74 20.77 -12.50
N ASN A 420 -3.62 20.31 -11.26
CA ASN A 420 -2.76 19.19 -10.88
C ASN A 420 -3.38 18.36 -9.75
N ILE A 421 -2.75 17.23 -9.40
CA ILE A 421 -3.06 16.46 -8.19
C ILE A 421 -1.87 16.54 -7.24
N VAL A 422 -2.13 16.90 -5.99
CA VAL A 422 -1.12 17.00 -4.93
C VAL A 422 -1.36 15.95 -3.84
N SER A 423 -0.28 15.46 -3.25
CA SER A 423 -0.32 14.52 -2.14
C SER A 423 0.92 14.71 -1.26
N ASP A 424 0.74 14.60 0.05
CA ASP A 424 1.84 14.60 1.01
C ASP A 424 2.49 13.20 1.16
N CYS A 425 1.97 12.19 0.43
CA CYS A 425 2.37 10.78 0.53
C CYS A 425 3.14 10.29 -0.70
N ILE A 426 3.63 11.18 -1.56
CA ILE A 426 4.46 10.84 -2.72
C ILE A 426 5.80 11.57 -2.67
N LEU A 427 6.80 11.02 -3.34
CA LEU A 427 8.11 11.66 -3.44
C LEU A 427 8.04 12.94 -4.29
N PRO A 428 8.93 13.92 -4.06
CA PRO A 428 8.92 15.18 -4.83
C PRO A 428 9.06 15.01 -6.36
N GLN A 429 9.73 13.94 -6.81
CA GLN A 429 9.89 13.61 -8.22
C GLN A 429 8.74 12.81 -8.82
N GLN A 430 7.82 12.28 -7.98
CA GLN A 430 6.64 11.57 -8.46
C GLN A 430 5.49 12.54 -8.75
N LYS A 431 4.61 12.14 -9.65
CA LYS A 431 3.37 12.86 -9.97
C LYS A 431 2.20 11.89 -10.05
N ILE A 432 1.06 12.28 -9.51
CA ILE A 432 -0.20 11.61 -9.80
C ILE A 432 -0.75 12.25 -11.08
N GLU A 433 -0.75 11.47 -12.15
CA GLU A 433 -1.31 11.87 -13.44
C GLU A 433 -2.82 11.62 -13.47
N PHE A 434 -3.52 12.33 -14.34
CA PHE A 434 -4.91 12.11 -14.66
C PHE A 434 -5.16 12.31 -16.14
N SER A 435 -6.16 11.65 -16.67
CA SER A 435 -6.59 11.88 -18.04
C SER A 435 -7.78 12.85 -18.11
N ALA A 436 -7.86 13.60 -19.21
CA ALA A 436 -8.98 14.45 -19.58
C ALA A 436 -9.03 14.52 -21.10
N ARG A 437 -10.19 14.27 -21.67
CA ARG A 437 -10.39 14.38 -23.12
C ARG A 437 -11.18 15.62 -23.45
N ARG A 438 -10.85 16.25 -24.57
CA ARG A 438 -11.71 17.30 -25.13
C ARG A 438 -13.09 16.73 -25.44
N PHE A 439 -14.11 17.40 -24.98
CA PHE A 439 -15.50 17.11 -25.31
C PHE A 439 -15.94 17.90 -26.52
#